data_08aa6c45ea38161f383c3615cc8e569e
#
_entry.id   08aa6c45ea38161f383c3615cc8e569e
#
_cell.length_a   1.000
_cell.length_b   1.000
_cell.length_c   1.000
_cell.angle_alpha   90.00
_cell.angle_beta   90.00
_cell.angle_gamma   90.00
#
_symmetry.space_group_name_H-M   'P 1'
#
loop_
_entity.id
_entity.type
_entity.pdbx_description
1 polymer ?
#
loop_
_entity_poly.entity_id
_entity_poly.type
_entity_poly.pdbx_seq_one_letter_code
_entity_poly.pdbx_strand_id
1 'polypeptide(L)'
;MTEGKLALYRDLAEQLGALLDGEADRIANAANMAALVYHGLPDLNWAGLYFRQGAELVLGPCQGKPACVRIPLGKGVCGTAAARAATVLVPDVHEFPGHIACDPVSRSELVVPLLESGEVLGVLDLDSPLVGRFDEADQMGCERLVALFVEHHHRHPG
;
A
#
# COMPACT_ATOMS: atom_id res chain seq x y z
N MET A 1 -6.06 14.91 -16.61
CA MET A 1 -6.48 13.88 -15.65
C MET A 1 -5.41 12.83 -15.49
N THR A 2 -5.32 11.88 -16.45
CA THR A 2 -4.29 10.84 -16.39
C THR A 2 -2.87 11.40 -16.39
N GLU A 3 -2.61 12.43 -17.21
CA GLU A 3 -1.29 13.07 -17.22
C GLU A 3 -0.92 13.71 -15.89
N GLY A 4 -1.89 14.33 -15.20
CA GLY A 4 -1.66 14.90 -13.88
C GLY A 4 -1.29 13.84 -12.85
N LYS A 5 -1.96 12.69 -12.88
CA LYS A 5 -1.63 11.55 -12.00
C LYS A 5 -0.26 10.96 -12.36
N LEU A 6 0.04 10.80 -13.63
CA LEU A 6 1.35 10.28 -14.06
C LEU A 6 2.49 11.17 -13.57
N ALA A 7 2.33 12.50 -13.69
CA ALA A 7 3.32 13.46 -13.19
C ALA A 7 3.45 13.37 -11.67
N LEU A 8 2.33 13.27 -10.96
CA LEU A 8 2.31 13.14 -9.51
C LEU A 8 3.06 11.89 -9.04
N TYR A 9 2.78 10.74 -9.64
CA TYR A 9 3.46 9.50 -9.26
C TYR A 9 4.95 9.51 -9.64
N ARG A 10 5.31 10.18 -10.73
CA ARG A 10 6.72 10.37 -11.09
C ARG A 10 7.45 11.15 -10.02
N ASP A 11 6.84 12.24 -9.54
CA ASP A 11 7.40 13.04 -8.45
C ASP A 11 7.52 12.24 -7.16
N LEU A 12 6.49 11.47 -6.82
CA LEU A 12 6.52 10.61 -5.63
C LEU A 12 7.62 9.54 -5.74
N ALA A 13 7.79 8.96 -6.92
CA ALA A 13 8.85 7.98 -7.15
C ALA A 13 10.24 8.58 -6.96
N GLU A 14 10.46 9.81 -7.44
CA GLU A 14 11.72 10.51 -7.23
C GLU A 14 11.97 10.81 -5.76
N GLN A 15 10.94 11.29 -5.05
CA GLN A 15 11.03 11.56 -3.63
C GLN A 15 11.30 10.28 -2.82
N LEU A 16 10.61 9.19 -3.17
CA LEU A 16 10.85 7.91 -2.49
C LEU A 16 12.27 7.42 -2.72
N GLY A 17 12.76 7.50 -3.96
CA GLY A 17 14.14 7.12 -4.27
C GLY A 17 15.15 7.89 -3.43
N ALA A 18 14.93 9.20 -3.25
CA ALA A 18 15.80 10.03 -2.43
C ALA A 18 15.73 9.65 -0.95
N LEU A 19 14.54 9.32 -0.44
CA LEU A 19 14.36 8.88 0.95
C LEU A 19 15.03 7.53 1.22
N LEU A 20 14.97 6.62 0.26
CA LEU A 20 15.56 5.29 0.38
C LEU A 20 17.09 5.32 0.30
N ASP A 21 17.64 6.28 -0.45
CA ASP A 21 19.07 6.36 -0.72
C ASP A 21 19.88 6.46 0.57
N GLY A 22 20.79 5.51 0.76
CA GLY A 22 21.64 5.47 1.95
C GLY A 22 21.01 4.89 3.20
N GLU A 23 19.72 4.52 3.17
CA GLU A 23 19.04 3.95 4.33
C GLU A 23 18.68 2.49 4.12
N ALA A 24 19.17 1.61 4.99
CA ALA A 24 18.91 0.17 4.91
C ALA A 24 17.82 -0.31 5.88
N ASP A 25 17.38 0.52 6.81
CA ASP A 25 16.37 0.11 7.79
C ASP A 25 14.98 0.04 7.16
N ARG A 26 14.40 -1.17 7.16
CA ARG A 26 13.11 -1.41 6.51
C ARG A 26 11.96 -0.66 7.19
N ILE A 27 11.98 -0.57 8.51
CA ILE A 27 10.92 0.11 9.26
C ILE A 27 10.97 1.62 9.01
N ALA A 28 12.17 2.20 9.05
CA ALA A 28 12.34 3.63 8.75
C ALA A 28 11.86 3.96 7.33
N ASN A 29 12.24 3.14 6.36
CA ASN A 29 11.84 3.34 4.96
C ASN A 29 10.34 3.14 4.76
N ALA A 30 9.75 2.15 5.43
CA ALA A 30 8.30 1.94 5.38
C ALA A 30 7.54 3.10 6.01
N ALA A 31 8.05 3.65 7.11
CA ALA A 31 7.45 4.82 7.77
C ALA A 31 7.44 6.04 6.83
N ASN A 32 8.57 6.31 6.18
CA ASN A 32 8.66 7.42 5.23
C ASN A 32 7.82 7.18 3.97
N MET A 33 7.75 5.94 3.50
CA MET A 33 6.89 5.60 2.36
C MET A 33 5.41 5.82 2.70
N ALA A 34 4.96 5.37 3.87
CA ALA A 34 3.58 5.59 4.30
C ALA A 34 3.24 7.08 4.41
N ALA A 35 4.15 7.88 4.98
CA ALA A 35 3.97 9.32 5.10
C ALA A 35 3.96 9.99 3.73
N LEU A 36 4.88 9.62 2.85
CA LEU A 36 4.98 10.18 1.50
C LEU A 36 3.68 9.94 0.70
N VAL A 37 3.17 8.72 0.75
CA VAL A 37 1.95 8.35 0.05
C VAL A 37 0.75 9.09 0.65
N TYR A 38 0.62 9.06 1.97
CA TYR A 38 -0.53 9.67 2.65
C TYR A 38 -0.62 11.18 2.38
N HIS A 39 0.49 11.90 2.49
CA HIS A 39 0.53 13.34 2.31
C HIS A 39 0.65 13.76 0.84
N GLY A 40 1.20 12.91 -0.01
CA GLY A 40 1.40 13.20 -1.43
C GLY A 40 0.17 12.93 -2.30
N LEU A 41 -0.73 12.05 -1.89
CA LEU A 41 -1.95 11.73 -2.63
C LEU A 41 -3.16 12.38 -1.95
N PRO A 42 -4.03 13.07 -2.70
CA PRO A 42 -5.22 13.68 -2.11
C PRO A 42 -6.29 12.63 -1.77
N ASP A 43 -7.18 13.00 -0.86
CA ASP A 43 -8.39 12.25 -0.53
C ASP A 43 -8.16 10.84 0.02
N LEU A 44 -7.10 10.66 0.81
CA LEU A 44 -6.88 9.43 1.56
C LEU A 44 -7.26 9.62 3.03
N ASN A 45 -7.86 8.61 3.64
CA ASN A 45 -8.03 8.59 5.09
C ASN A 45 -7.04 7.65 5.77
N TRP A 46 -6.33 6.81 5.00
CA TRP A 46 -5.34 5.90 5.56
C TRP A 46 -4.34 5.46 4.49
N ALA A 47 -3.09 5.29 4.87
CA ALA A 47 -2.06 4.67 4.03
C ALA A 47 -1.03 4.00 4.92
N GLY A 48 -0.68 2.76 4.60
CA GLY A 48 0.27 2.03 5.42
C GLY A 48 0.69 0.71 4.82
N LEU A 49 1.62 0.07 5.52
CA LEU A 49 2.14 -1.22 5.11
C LEU A 49 1.79 -2.28 6.15
N TYR A 50 1.47 -3.46 5.65
CA TYR A 50 1.36 -4.67 6.45
C TYR A 50 2.47 -5.61 6.00
N PHE A 51 3.13 -6.23 6.96
CA PHE A 51 4.16 -7.23 6.63
C PHE A 51 3.67 -8.64 6.95
N ARG A 52 4.03 -9.58 6.09
CA ARG A 52 3.59 -10.96 6.23
C ARG A 52 4.39 -11.66 7.32
N GLN A 53 3.69 -12.37 8.20
CA GLN A 53 4.26 -13.29 9.18
C GLN A 53 3.49 -14.61 9.09
N GLY A 54 4.06 -15.60 8.41
CA GLY A 54 3.39 -16.88 8.22
C GLY A 54 2.11 -16.75 7.40
N ALA A 55 0.97 -17.11 7.98
CA ALA A 55 -0.34 -17.12 7.33
C ALA A 55 -1.14 -15.85 7.58
N GLU A 56 -0.51 -14.79 8.07
CA GLU A 56 -1.20 -13.52 8.33
C GLU A 56 -0.34 -12.31 7.98
N LEU A 57 -1.02 -11.17 7.85
CA LEU A 57 -0.40 -9.86 7.71
C LEU A 57 -0.43 -9.17 9.08
N VAL A 58 0.66 -8.49 9.42
CA VAL A 58 0.78 -7.74 10.67
C VAL A 58 1.02 -6.27 10.36
N LEU A 59 0.26 -5.41 11.03
CA LEU A 59 0.34 -3.97 10.85
C LEU A 59 1.77 -3.46 11.02
N GLY A 60 2.22 -2.71 10.02
CA GLY A 60 3.50 -2.00 10.02
C GLY A 60 3.29 -0.50 10.08
N PRO A 61 4.27 0.29 9.64
CA PRO A 61 4.17 1.75 9.61
C PRO A 61 2.96 2.23 8.80
N CYS A 62 2.22 3.18 9.36
CA CYS A 62 1.01 3.71 8.74
C CYS A 62 0.72 5.14 9.15
N GLN A 63 -0.17 5.77 8.39
CA GLN A 63 -0.70 7.11 8.63
C GLN A 63 -2.21 7.02 8.61
N GLY A 64 -2.88 7.68 9.56
CA GLY A 64 -4.32 7.65 9.73
C GLY A 64 -4.69 7.10 11.09
N LYS A 65 -5.93 6.63 11.25
CA LYS A 65 -6.43 6.08 12.51
C LYS A 65 -5.82 4.70 12.79
N PRO A 66 -5.83 4.26 14.06
CA PRO A 66 -5.45 2.89 14.40
C PRO A 66 -6.22 1.88 13.55
N ALA A 67 -5.54 0.82 13.14
CA ALA A 67 -6.07 -0.17 12.21
C ALA A 67 -6.03 -1.57 12.81
N CYS A 68 -6.60 -2.55 12.08
CA CYS A 68 -6.53 -3.94 12.47
C CYS A 68 -5.08 -4.40 12.55
N VAL A 69 -4.68 -5.05 13.63
CA VAL A 69 -3.29 -5.42 13.84
C VAL A 69 -2.90 -6.67 13.04
N ARG A 70 -3.80 -7.63 12.94
CA ARG A 70 -3.54 -8.89 12.25
C ARG A 70 -4.66 -9.22 11.28
N ILE A 71 -4.28 -9.58 10.05
CA ILE A 71 -5.23 -9.92 8.99
C ILE A 71 -4.82 -11.27 8.40
N PRO A 72 -5.65 -12.31 8.53
CA PRO A 72 -5.34 -13.60 7.90
C PRO A 72 -5.27 -13.49 6.38
N LEU A 73 -4.36 -14.22 5.76
CA LEU A 73 -4.30 -14.31 4.30
C LEU A 73 -5.65 -14.80 3.78
N GLY A 74 -6.14 -14.18 2.72
CA GLY A 74 -7.43 -14.49 2.12
C GLY A 74 -8.62 -13.77 2.75
N LYS A 75 -8.41 -12.96 3.80
CA LYS A 75 -9.48 -12.21 4.46
C LYS A 75 -9.36 -10.72 4.16
N GLY A 76 -10.51 -10.08 3.88
CA GLY A 76 -10.56 -8.66 3.53
C GLY A 76 -9.81 -8.34 2.25
N VAL A 77 -9.65 -7.06 1.96
CA VAL A 77 -8.94 -6.62 0.73
C VAL A 77 -7.45 -6.91 0.83
N CYS A 78 -6.83 -6.55 1.95
CA CYS A 78 -5.40 -6.80 2.17
C CYS A 78 -5.06 -8.30 2.13
N GLY A 79 -5.81 -9.11 2.85
CA GLY A 79 -5.59 -10.56 2.87
C GLY A 79 -5.81 -11.20 1.51
N THR A 80 -6.78 -10.70 0.74
CA THR A 80 -7.05 -11.17 -0.62
C THR A 80 -5.91 -10.83 -1.57
N ALA A 81 -5.39 -9.59 -1.52
CA ALA A 81 -4.26 -9.19 -2.34
C ALA A 81 -3.02 -10.04 -2.04
N ALA A 82 -2.76 -10.29 -0.76
CA ALA A 82 -1.63 -11.11 -0.35
C ALA A 82 -1.80 -12.57 -0.80
N ALA A 83 -2.98 -13.15 -0.64
CA ALA A 83 -3.25 -14.53 -1.04
C ALA A 83 -3.16 -14.72 -2.56
N ARG A 84 -3.59 -13.74 -3.33
CA ARG A 84 -3.54 -13.78 -4.81
C ARG A 84 -2.19 -13.35 -5.37
N ALA A 85 -1.35 -12.71 -4.57
CA ALA A 85 -0.11 -12.07 -5.02
C ALA A 85 -0.38 -11.10 -6.18
N ALA A 86 -1.47 -10.33 -6.07
CA ALA A 86 -1.92 -9.41 -7.11
C ALA A 86 -2.58 -8.18 -6.48
N THR A 87 -2.44 -7.05 -7.16
CA THR A 87 -3.11 -5.80 -6.75
C THR A 87 -4.62 -5.98 -6.78
N VAL A 88 -5.29 -5.45 -5.77
CA VAL A 88 -6.75 -5.43 -5.68
C VAL A 88 -7.21 -3.98 -5.59
N LEU A 89 -8.02 -3.57 -6.55
CA LEU A 89 -8.60 -2.23 -6.63
C LEU A 89 -10.10 -2.35 -6.36
N VAL A 90 -10.58 -1.72 -5.28
CA VAL A 90 -11.96 -1.83 -4.83
C VAL A 90 -12.65 -0.46 -4.94
N PRO A 91 -13.56 -0.29 -5.92
CA PRO A 91 -14.27 0.98 -6.08
C PRO A 91 -15.21 1.31 -4.91
N ASP A 92 -15.82 0.31 -4.31
CA ASP A 92 -16.69 0.48 -3.15
C ASP A 92 -16.52 -0.72 -2.22
N VAL A 93 -15.97 -0.48 -1.03
CA VAL A 93 -15.68 -1.53 -0.05
C VAL A 93 -16.95 -2.24 0.45
N HIS A 94 -18.09 -1.57 0.41
CA HIS A 94 -19.36 -2.18 0.82
C HIS A 94 -19.81 -3.28 -0.15
N GLU A 95 -19.27 -3.29 -1.36
CA GLU A 95 -19.56 -4.31 -2.37
C GLU A 95 -18.50 -5.41 -2.39
N PHE A 96 -17.44 -5.29 -1.60
CA PHE A 96 -16.38 -6.29 -1.56
C PHE A 96 -16.74 -7.41 -0.58
N PRO A 97 -16.86 -8.67 -1.03
CA PRO A 97 -17.21 -9.79 -0.16
C PRO A 97 -16.15 -10.00 0.94
N GLY A 98 -16.59 -10.05 2.19
CA GLY A 98 -15.69 -10.27 3.32
C GLY A 98 -14.84 -9.08 3.70
N HIS A 99 -15.21 -7.87 3.30
CA HIS A 99 -14.50 -6.65 3.69
C HIS A 99 -14.39 -6.52 5.20
N ILE A 100 -13.18 -6.23 5.68
CA ILE A 100 -12.91 -5.97 7.09
C ILE A 100 -12.93 -4.46 7.31
N ALA A 101 -13.96 -3.97 8.02
CA ALA A 101 -14.15 -2.55 8.28
C ALA A 101 -13.33 -2.10 9.49
N CYS A 102 -12.02 -1.85 9.30
CA CYS A 102 -11.15 -1.32 10.36
C CYS A 102 -11.41 0.18 10.58
N ASP A 103 -11.78 0.91 9.52
CA ASP A 103 -12.21 2.31 9.60
C ASP A 103 -13.52 2.45 8.82
N PRO A 104 -14.64 2.78 9.49
CA PRO A 104 -15.94 2.89 8.82
C PRO A 104 -16.04 4.06 7.85
N VAL A 105 -15.07 5.00 7.87
CA VAL A 105 -15.03 6.14 6.93
C VAL A 105 -14.57 5.68 5.54
N SER A 106 -13.82 4.60 5.46
CA SER A 106 -13.28 4.10 4.18
C SER A 106 -14.39 3.63 3.24
N ARG A 107 -14.35 4.12 1.99
CA ARG A 107 -15.33 3.80 0.95
C ARG A 107 -14.70 3.08 -0.25
N SER A 108 -13.45 3.41 -0.59
CA SER A 108 -12.71 2.70 -1.62
C SER A 108 -11.31 2.36 -1.12
N GLU A 109 -10.69 1.37 -1.76
CA GLU A 109 -9.42 0.84 -1.29
C GLU A 109 -8.57 0.33 -2.44
N LEU A 110 -7.25 0.52 -2.32
CA LEU A 110 -6.26 -0.01 -3.25
C LEU A 110 -5.20 -0.73 -2.44
N VAL A 111 -4.97 -2.00 -2.73
CA VAL A 111 -3.95 -2.81 -2.04
C VAL A 111 -2.99 -3.39 -3.06
N VAL A 112 -1.70 -3.11 -2.87
CA VAL A 112 -0.64 -3.56 -3.76
C VAL A 112 0.29 -4.51 -2.98
N PRO A 113 0.48 -5.75 -3.44
CA PRO A 113 1.38 -6.67 -2.75
C PRO A 113 2.84 -6.29 -2.97
N LEU A 114 3.65 -6.47 -1.91
CA LEU A 114 5.10 -6.36 -1.99
C LEU A 114 5.63 -7.72 -2.42
N LEU A 115 6.05 -7.82 -3.69
CA LEU A 115 6.50 -9.08 -4.27
C LEU A 115 8.02 -9.08 -4.45
N GLU A 116 8.67 -10.13 -3.93
CA GLU A 116 10.08 -10.39 -4.17
C GLU A 116 10.22 -11.80 -4.69
N SER A 117 10.65 -11.94 -5.94
CA SER A 117 10.82 -13.24 -6.60
C SER A 117 9.56 -14.12 -6.49
N GLY A 118 8.39 -13.50 -6.64
CA GLY A 118 7.10 -14.18 -6.56
C GLY A 118 6.56 -14.40 -5.15
N GLU A 119 7.34 -14.12 -4.12
CA GLU A 119 6.88 -14.22 -2.73
C GLU A 119 6.28 -12.91 -2.25
N VAL A 120 5.20 -13.02 -1.49
CA VAL A 120 4.54 -11.85 -0.88
C VAL A 120 5.21 -11.55 0.46
N LEU A 121 5.84 -10.38 0.56
CA LEU A 121 6.45 -9.89 1.80
C LEU A 121 5.45 -9.12 2.67
N GLY A 122 4.41 -8.62 2.06
CA GLY A 122 3.41 -7.80 2.69
C GLY A 122 2.58 -7.07 1.66
N VAL A 123 1.90 -6.00 2.08
CA VAL A 123 1.09 -5.16 1.18
C VAL A 123 1.25 -3.69 1.53
N LEU A 124 1.04 -2.83 0.52
CA LEU A 124 0.77 -1.42 0.71
C LEU A 124 -0.74 -1.22 0.57
N ASP A 125 -1.36 -0.63 1.58
CA ASP A 125 -2.81 -0.41 1.63
C ASP A 125 -3.12 1.08 1.63
N LEU A 126 -3.99 1.52 0.72
CA LEU A 126 -4.51 2.89 0.65
C LEU A 126 -6.03 2.85 0.77
N ASP A 127 -6.58 3.72 1.62
CA ASP A 127 -8.00 3.86 1.80
C ASP A 127 -8.44 5.29 1.55
N SER A 128 -9.64 5.45 0.99
CA SER A 128 -10.23 6.76 0.73
C SER A 128 -11.67 6.81 1.21
N PRO A 129 -12.13 7.98 1.72
CA PRO A 129 -13.53 8.17 2.06
C PRO A 129 -14.45 8.37 0.85
N LEU A 130 -13.86 8.41 -0.35
CA LEU A 130 -14.61 8.59 -1.60
C LEU A 130 -14.78 7.26 -2.32
N VAL A 131 -15.97 7.02 -2.85
CA VAL A 131 -16.21 5.88 -3.73
C VAL A 131 -15.46 6.11 -5.04
N GLY A 132 -14.79 5.07 -5.56
CA GLY A 132 -14.13 5.14 -6.85
C GLY A 132 -12.92 6.07 -6.90
N ARG A 133 -12.26 6.31 -5.77
CA ARG A 133 -11.10 7.22 -5.71
C ARG A 133 -9.93 6.73 -6.56
N PHE A 134 -9.72 5.42 -6.62
CA PHE A 134 -8.54 4.84 -7.28
C PHE A 134 -8.87 4.32 -8.67
N ASP A 135 -7.98 4.60 -9.63
CA ASP A 135 -8.08 4.10 -11.00
C ASP A 135 -6.79 3.38 -11.41
N GLU A 136 -6.68 3.02 -12.69
CA GLU A 136 -5.50 2.32 -13.21
C GLU A 136 -4.21 3.12 -13.04
N ALA A 137 -4.27 4.44 -13.16
CA ALA A 137 -3.09 5.29 -12.98
C ALA A 137 -2.60 5.23 -11.53
N ASP A 138 -3.52 5.19 -10.55
CA ASP A 138 -3.18 4.99 -9.15
C ASP A 138 -2.55 3.61 -8.93
N GLN A 139 -3.14 2.58 -9.54
CA GLN A 139 -2.59 1.23 -9.45
C GLN A 139 -1.17 1.15 -9.97
N MET A 140 -0.94 1.64 -11.18
CA MET A 140 0.39 1.63 -11.80
C MET A 140 1.39 2.44 -11.00
N GLY A 141 0.98 3.61 -10.53
CA GLY A 141 1.84 4.48 -9.72
C GLY A 141 2.24 3.83 -8.40
N CYS A 142 1.29 3.25 -7.69
CA CYS A 142 1.55 2.57 -6.42
C CYS A 142 2.40 1.30 -6.62
N GLU A 143 2.14 0.56 -7.69
CA GLU A 143 2.97 -0.62 -8.04
C GLU A 143 4.42 -0.22 -8.27
N ARG A 144 4.65 0.92 -8.91
CA ARG A 144 6.01 1.44 -9.09
C ARG A 144 6.69 1.80 -7.77
N LEU A 145 5.96 2.48 -6.88
CA LEU A 145 6.49 2.84 -5.56
C LEU A 145 6.85 1.58 -4.76
N VAL A 146 5.97 0.60 -4.78
CA VAL A 146 6.21 -0.69 -4.13
C VAL A 146 7.44 -1.38 -4.71
N ALA A 147 7.59 -1.38 -6.03
CA ALA A 147 8.75 -1.99 -6.68
C ALA A 147 10.05 -1.33 -6.26
N LEU A 148 10.08 -0.01 -6.14
CA LEU A 148 11.26 0.73 -5.66
C LEU A 148 11.63 0.32 -4.23
N PHE A 149 10.63 0.22 -3.34
CA PHE A 149 10.84 -0.18 -1.97
C PHE A 149 11.37 -1.61 -1.86
N VAL A 150 10.71 -2.54 -2.54
CA VAL A 150 11.11 -3.96 -2.52
C VAL A 150 12.50 -4.15 -3.10
N GLU A 151 12.79 -3.53 -4.24
CA GLU A 151 14.10 -3.63 -4.89
C GLU A 151 15.21 -3.07 -4.00
N HIS A 152 14.96 -1.94 -3.33
CA HIS A 152 15.93 -1.34 -2.42
C HIS A 152 16.27 -2.32 -1.29
N HIS A 153 15.27 -2.95 -0.69
CA HIS A 153 15.46 -3.88 0.44
C HIS A 153 15.99 -5.24 0.00
N HIS A 154 15.81 -5.62 -1.25
CA HIS A 154 16.47 -6.80 -1.81
C HIS A 154 17.98 -6.58 -1.91
N ARG A 155 18.40 -5.38 -2.36
CA ARG A 155 19.82 -5.01 -2.47
C ARG A 155 20.46 -4.69 -1.13
N HIS A 156 19.69 -4.24 -0.18
CA HIS A 156 20.17 -3.77 1.14
C HIS A 156 19.41 -4.50 2.25
N PRO A 157 19.63 -5.81 2.41
CA PRO A 157 18.98 -6.55 3.49
C PRO A 157 19.55 -6.08 4.82
N GLY A 158 18.75 -5.34 5.60
CA GLY A 158 19.17 -4.76 6.86
C GLY A 158 18.44 -5.30 8.05
#